data_df23f0a2276804b7ec6554a2bf336dec
#
_entry.id   df23f0a2276804b7ec6554a2bf336dec
#
_cell.length_a   1.000
_cell.length_b   1.000
_cell.length_c   1.000
_cell.angle_alpha   90.00
_cell.angle_beta   90.00
_cell.angle_gamma   90.00
#
_symmetry.space_group_name_H-M   'P 1'
#
loop_
_entity.id
_entity.type
_entity.pdbx_description
1 polymer ?
#
loop_
_entity_poly.entity_id
_entity_poly.type
_entity_poly.pdbx_seq_one_letter_code
_entity_poly.pdbx_strand_id
1 'polypeptide(L)'
;MNTAAAQPASPATAQRIEELGRIIMAYSEVTDRLQLSHDQLQQTVESLRGELTEKNRQLERRNRLAALGEMAAGMAHEIRNPLGGIQLYASMLARDVADKPDSFQLVGKISAGVKRLESLVSQVLHFTREINANVQEMDLSIAVEQAVDLARGAIDARELNCEVDGPTTLAVKADPMLIGQAILNLLINAADATPTGGKVLVRFHAAADGSGARQFHLVVQDRGPGIPATILDRIFNPFFTTKDTGTGLGLAIVHRVVEAHDGTIVVTNPPEGGARFEIRI
;
A
#
# COMPACT_ATOMS: atom_id res chain seq x y z
N MET A 1 -79.09 1.08 43.86
CA MET A 1 -77.84 0.50 44.26
C MET A 1 -77.91 -0.99 43.94
N ASN A 2 -77.36 -1.42 42.82
CA ASN A 2 -77.35 -2.82 42.46
C ASN A 2 -75.91 -3.21 42.12
N THR A 3 -75.23 -3.69 43.14
CA THR A 3 -73.89 -4.26 43.02
C THR A 3 -74.02 -5.69 42.44
N ALA A 4 -73.82 -5.84 41.16
CA ALA A 4 -73.70 -7.16 40.54
C ALA A 4 -72.41 -7.79 41.04
N ALA A 5 -72.56 -8.75 41.99
CA ALA A 5 -71.46 -9.59 42.45
C ALA A 5 -70.99 -10.46 41.24
N ALA A 6 -69.71 -10.31 40.80
CA ALA A 6 -69.11 -11.18 39.81
C ALA A 6 -69.12 -12.62 40.34
N GLN A 7 -69.79 -13.53 39.67
CA GLN A 7 -69.71 -14.97 39.94
C GLN A 7 -68.29 -15.48 39.78
N PRO A 8 -67.72 -16.27 40.70
CA PRO A 8 -66.40 -16.86 40.57
C PRO A 8 -66.40 -17.80 39.38
N ALA A 9 -65.40 -17.64 38.55
CA ALA A 9 -65.19 -18.47 37.35
C ALA A 9 -65.08 -19.96 37.73
N SER A 10 -65.81 -20.83 36.99
CA SER A 10 -65.76 -22.27 37.19
C SER A 10 -64.30 -22.77 37.17
N PRO A 11 -63.94 -23.77 38.02
CA PRO A 11 -62.55 -24.33 38.01
C PRO A 11 -62.06 -24.79 36.65
N ALA A 12 -62.94 -25.24 35.77
CA ALA A 12 -62.65 -25.59 34.39
C ALA A 12 -62.29 -24.37 33.52
N THR A 13 -62.82 -23.17 33.82
CA THR A 13 -62.54 -21.93 33.12
C THR A 13 -61.17 -21.38 33.55
N ALA A 14 -60.81 -21.48 34.82
CA ALA A 14 -59.52 -21.10 35.36
C ALA A 14 -58.38 -21.96 34.81
N GLN A 15 -58.57 -23.26 34.68
CA GLN A 15 -57.61 -24.19 34.09
C GLN A 15 -57.34 -23.92 32.59
N ARG A 16 -58.41 -23.60 31.81
CA ARG A 16 -58.28 -23.21 30.39
C ARG A 16 -57.54 -21.88 30.21
N ILE A 17 -57.74 -20.90 31.09
CA ILE A 17 -57.03 -19.61 31.04
C ILE A 17 -55.55 -19.82 31.33
N GLU A 18 -55.18 -20.70 32.26
CA GLU A 18 -53.80 -21.01 32.57
C GLU A 18 -53.08 -21.77 31.44
N GLU A 19 -53.80 -22.69 30.78
CA GLU A 19 -53.28 -23.44 29.62
C GLU A 19 -53.12 -22.55 28.41
N LEU A 20 -54.03 -21.63 28.12
CA LEU A 20 -53.91 -20.60 27.11
C LEU A 20 -52.73 -19.64 27.38
N GLY A 21 -52.54 -19.26 28.67
CA GLY A 21 -51.41 -18.44 29.06
C GLY A 21 -50.06 -19.10 28.80
N ARG A 22 -49.94 -20.42 29.08
CA ARG A 22 -48.75 -21.19 28.75
C ARG A 22 -48.47 -21.30 27.24
N ILE A 23 -49.49 -21.51 26.44
CA ILE A 23 -49.40 -21.56 24.99
C ILE A 23 -48.95 -20.21 24.42
N ILE A 24 -49.54 -19.10 24.89
CA ILE A 24 -49.16 -17.75 24.46
C ILE A 24 -47.71 -17.44 24.81
N MET A 25 -47.25 -17.79 26.05
CA MET A 25 -45.86 -17.60 26.43
C MET A 25 -44.88 -18.43 25.58
N ALA A 26 -45.21 -19.71 25.31
CA ALA A 26 -44.39 -20.57 24.46
C ALA A 26 -44.33 -20.04 23.00
N TYR A 27 -45.46 -19.52 22.51
CA TYR A 27 -45.53 -18.93 21.15
C TYR A 27 -44.69 -17.65 21.06
N SER A 28 -44.76 -16.78 22.10
CA SER A 28 -43.96 -15.56 22.19
C SER A 28 -42.47 -15.89 22.22
N GLU A 29 -42.05 -16.87 23.02
CA GLU A 29 -40.63 -17.29 23.07
C GLU A 29 -40.10 -17.80 21.74
N VAL A 30 -40.90 -18.58 21.01
CA VAL A 30 -40.53 -19.06 19.67
C VAL A 30 -40.42 -17.92 18.67
N THR A 31 -41.37 -16.95 18.75
CA THR A 31 -41.38 -15.78 17.86
C THR A 31 -40.15 -14.90 18.12
N ASP A 32 -39.81 -14.65 19.39
CA ASP A 32 -38.64 -13.87 19.77
C ASP A 32 -37.33 -14.53 19.31
N ARG A 33 -37.23 -15.85 19.44
CA ARG A 33 -36.09 -16.61 18.93
C ARG A 33 -35.98 -16.56 17.40
N LEU A 34 -37.10 -16.66 16.69
CA LEU A 34 -37.14 -16.54 15.24
C LEU A 34 -36.70 -15.14 14.79
N GLN A 35 -37.15 -14.11 15.47
CA GLN A 35 -36.80 -12.72 15.18
C GLN A 35 -35.29 -12.46 15.40
N LEU A 36 -34.74 -12.92 16.51
CA LEU A 36 -33.30 -12.88 16.79
C LEU A 36 -32.47 -13.62 15.73
N SER A 37 -32.92 -14.81 15.33
CA SER A 37 -32.23 -15.59 14.30
C SER A 37 -32.31 -14.91 12.93
N HIS A 38 -33.45 -14.29 12.60
CA HIS A 38 -33.64 -13.53 11.37
C HIS A 38 -32.71 -12.32 11.30
N ASP A 39 -32.62 -11.55 12.38
CA ASP A 39 -31.76 -10.37 12.47
C ASP A 39 -30.26 -10.74 12.36
N GLN A 40 -29.84 -11.83 13.00
CA GLN A 40 -28.49 -12.37 12.88
C GLN A 40 -28.19 -12.81 11.43
N LEU A 41 -29.14 -13.47 10.78
CA LEU A 41 -29.00 -13.88 9.38
C LEU A 41 -28.86 -12.68 8.44
N GLN A 42 -29.68 -11.65 8.64
CA GLN A 42 -29.59 -10.41 7.87
C GLN A 42 -28.22 -9.74 8.03
N GLN A 43 -27.72 -9.58 9.25
CA GLN A 43 -26.40 -9.02 9.51
C GLN A 43 -25.30 -9.82 8.84
N THR A 44 -25.38 -11.15 8.91
CA THR A 44 -24.40 -12.04 8.27
C THR A 44 -24.43 -11.89 6.74
N VAL A 45 -25.61 -11.81 6.14
CA VAL A 45 -25.78 -11.61 4.70
C VAL A 45 -25.23 -10.25 4.26
N GLU A 46 -25.48 -9.18 5.02
CA GLU A 46 -24.93 -7.86 4.72
C GLU A 46 -23.41 -7.82 4.82
N SER A 47 -22.83 -8.43 5.86
CA SER A 47 -21.38 -8.59 6.02
C SER A 47 -20.75 -9.34 4.86
N LEU A 48 -21.31 -10.52 4.51
CA LEU A 48 -20.82 -11.33 3.40
C LEU A 48 -20.94 -10.63 2.04
N ARG A 49 -22.00 -9.84 1.82
CA ARG A 49 -22.14 -9.03 0.62
C ARG A 49 -21.08 -7.94 0.55
N GLY A 50 -20.76 -7.29 1.67
CA GLY A 50 -19.69 -6.32 1.77
C GLY A 50 -18.33 -6.93 1.42
N GLU A 51 -18.00 -8.08 2.03
CA GLU A 51 -16.78 -8.82 1.75
C GLU A 51 -16.68 -9.26 0.29
N LEU A 52 -17.76 -9.79 -0.27
CA LEU A 52 -17.82 -10.22 -1.67
C LEU A 52 -17.58 -9.05 -2.65
N THR A 53 -18.18 -7.91 -2.35
CA THR A 53 -18.04 -6.70 -3.18
C THR A 53 -16.57 -6.22 -3.15
N GLU A 54 -15.95 -6.20 -1.99
CA GLU A 54 -14.55 -5.80 -1.86
C GLU A 54 -13.61 -6.81 -2.54
N LYS A 55 -13.83 -8.12 -2.36
CA LYS A 55 -13.05 -9.16 -3.05
C LYS A 55 -13.19 -9.09 -4.57
N ASN A 56 -14.39 -8.84 -5.09
CA ASN A 56 -14.61 -8.66 -6.53
C ASN A 56 -13.85 -7.44 -7.05
N ARG A 57 -13.87 -6.33 -6.31
CA ARG A 57 -13.12 -5.11 -6.66
C ARG A 57 -11.60 -5.34 -6.69
N GLN A 58 -11.09 -6.12 -5.74
CA GLN A 58 -9.68 -6.52 -5.71
C GLN A 58 -9.33 -7.42 -6.90
N LEU A 59 -10.19 -8.41 -7.22
CA LEU A 59 -10.01 -9.28 -8.39
C LEU A 59 -10.03 -8.50 -9.71
N GLU A 60 -10.97 -7.57 -9.88
CA GLU A 60 -10.99 -6.71 -11.07
C GLU A 60 -9.73 -5.87 -11.21
N ARG A 61 -9.23 -5.30 -10.11
CA ARG A 61 -7.95 -4.56 -10.11
C ARG A 61 -6.79 -5.48 -10.51
N ARG A 62 -6.71 -6.68 -9.92
CA ARG A 62 -5.69 -7.68 -10.28
C ARG A 62 -5.76 -8.07 -11.74
N ASN A 63 -6.94 -8.37 -12.28
CA ASN A 63 -7.12 -8.75 -13.66
C ASN A 63 -6.72 -7.62 -14.64
N ARG A 64 -7.06 -6.36 -14.34
CA ARG A 64 -6.63 -5.20 -15.13
C ARG A 64 -5.12 -5.03 -15.11
N LEU A 65 -4.49 -5.22 -13.95
CA LEU A 65 -3.03 -5.14 -13.81
C LEU A 65 -2.33 -6.28 -14.55
N ALA A 66 -2.86 -7.51 -14.49
CA ALA A 66 -2.32 -8.66 -15.21
C ALA A 66 -2.40 -8.46 -16.73
N ALA A 67 -3.54 -8.02 -17.25
CA ALA A 67 -3.70 -7.70 -18.67
C ALA A 67 -2.75 -6.58 -19.12
N LEU A 68 -2.61 -5.52 -18.31
CA LEU A 68 -1.65 -4.44 -18.56
C LEU A 68 -0.20 -4.97 -18.54
N GLY A 69 0.09 -5.94 -17.66
CA GLY A 69 1.39 -6.58 -17.52
C GLY A 69 1.81 -7.37 -18.75
N GLU A 70 0.90 -8.18 -19.26
CA GLU A 70 1.12 -8.97 -20.45
C GLU A 70 1.37 -8.09 -21.68
N MET A 71 0.56 -7.05 -21.87
CA MET A 71 0.78 -6.06 -22.92
C MET A 71 2.09 -5.29 -22.73
N ALA A 72 2.37 -4.83 -21.50
CA ALA A 72 3.59 -4.08 -21.21
C ALA A 72 4.84 -4.92 -21.42
N ALA A 73 4.82 -6.22 -21.13
CA ALA A 73 5.95 -7.11 -21.35
C ALA A 73 6.30 -7.25 -22.84
N GLY A 74 5.30 -7.41 -23.71
CA GLY A 74 5.49 -7.42 -25.16
C GLY A 74 6.02 -6.08 -25.68
N MET A 75 5.34 -4.98 -25.31
CA MET A 75 5.73 -3.64 -25.75
C MET A 75 7.09 -3.19 -25.21
N ALA A 76 7.51 -3.64 -24.04
CA ALA A 76 8.79 -3.23 -23.48
C ALA A 76 9.99 -3.70 -24.29
N HIS A 77 9.94 -4.90 -24.87
CA HIS A 77 10.97 -5.36 -25.78
C HIS A 77 10.98 -4.54 -27.06
N GLU A 78 9.80 -4.22 -27.59
CA GLU A 78 9.67 -3.42 -28.82
C GLU A 78 10.07 -1.96 -28.60
N ILE A 79 9.89 -1.40 -27.40
CA ILE A 79 10.34 -0.04 -27.05
C ILE A 79 11.84 -0.03 -26.73
N ARG A 80 12.37 -1.05 -26.05
CA ARG A 80 13.79 -1.12 -25.67
C ARG A 80 14.70 -1.20 -26.88
N ASN A 81 14.27 -1.89 -27.96
CA ASN A 81 15.04 -2.03 -29.18
C ASN A 81 15.35 -0.68 -29.86
N PRO A 82 14.39 0.20 -30.19
CA PRO A 82 14.68 1.52 -30.76
C PRO A 82 15.42 2.44 -29.77
N LEU A 83 15.16 2.35 -28.47
CA LEU A 83 15.91 3.12 -27.47
C LEU A 83 17.39 2.72 -27.45
N GLY A 84 17.72 1.41 -27.53
CA GLY A 84 19.08 0.93 -27.65
C GLY A 84 19.78 1.43 -28.93
N GLY A 85 19.06 1.49 -30.03
CA GLY A 85 19.54 2.10 -31.27
C GLY A 85 19.87 3.58 -31.12
N ILE A 86 18.95 4.36 -30.51
CA ILE A 86 19.17 5.79 -30.26
C ILE A 86 20.35 6.01 -29.31
N GLN A 87 20.48 5.19 -28.26
CA GLN A 87 21.60 5.27 -27.31
C GLN A 87 22.95 4.97 -28.00
N LEU A 88 22.97 3.98 -28.92
CA LEU A 88 24.15 3.66 -29.72
C LEU A 88 24.56 4.85 -30.60
N TYR A 89 23.63 5.43 -31.37
CA TYR A 89 23.89 6.60 -32.21
C TYR A 89 24.30 7.82 -31.42
N ALA A 90 23.65 8.07 -30.26
CA ALA A 90 24.07 9.14 -29.36
C ALA A 90 25.51 8.93 -28.86
N SER A 91 25.88 7.70 -28.51
CA SER A 91 27.23 7.38 -28.06
C SER A 91 28.30 7.55 -29.18
N MET A 92 27.95 7.23 -30.41
CA MET A 92 28.83 7.46 -31.57
C MET A 92 28.98 8.97 -31.83
N LEU A 93 27.85 9.70 -31.85
CA LEU A 93 27.86 11.14 -32.06
C LEU A 93 28.64 11.89 -30.97
N ALA A 94 28.57 11.42 -29.72
CA ALA A 94 29.34 12.00 -28.59
C ALA A 94 30.86 11.99 -28.87
N ARG A 95 31.36 10.94 -29.55
CA ARG A 95 32.78 10.84 -29.93
C ARG A 95 33.12 11.80 -31.04
N ASP A 96 32.22 11.96 -32.02
CA ASP A 96 32.45 12.83 -33.19
C ASP A 96 32.37 14.33 -32.85
N VAL A 97 31.68 14.68 -31.74
CA VAL A 97 31.53 16.07 -31.34
C VAL A 97 32.26 16.39 -30.02
N ALA A 98 33.20 15.55 -29.60
CA ALA A 98 33.93 15.70 -28.33
C ALA A 98 34.69 17.04 -28.24
N ASP A 99 35.08 17.62 -29.37
CA ASP A 99 35.73 18.93 -29.48
C ASP A 99 34.76 20.12 -29.53
N LYS A 100 33.42 19.86 -29.55
CA LYS A 100 32.37 20.88 -29.68
C LYS A 100 31.49 20.88 -28.40
N PRO A 101 31.81 21.70 -27.41
CA PRO A 101 31.17 21.63 -26.08
C PRO A 101 29.64 21.70 -26.10
N ASP A 102 29.06 22.59 -26.90
CA ASP A 102 27.61 22.76 -27.02
C ASP A 102 26.93 21.53 -27.61
N SER A 103 27.52 20.96 -28.68
CA SER A 103 27.02 19.74 -29.34
C SER A 103 27.18 18.52 -28.43
N PHE A 104 28.29 18.41 -27.71
CA PHE A 104 28.53 17.34 -26.73
C PHE A 104 27.49 17.39 -25.60
N GLN A 105 27.18 18.58 -25.10
CA GLN A 105 26.14 18.78 -24.09
C GLN A 105 24.75 18.35 -24.60
N LEU A 106 24.41 18.68 -25.86
CA LEU A 106 23.13 18.25 -26.44
C LEU A 106 23.03 16.72 -26.56
N VAL A 107 24.10 16.06 -26.98
CA VAL A 107 24.16 14.60 -27.04
C VAL A 107 24.02 13.98 -25.66
N GLY A 108 24.63 14.60 -24.63
CA GLY A 108 24.46 14.21 -23.23
C GLY A 108 23.00 14.27 -22.78
N LYS A 109 22.26 15.32 -23.16
CA LYS A 109 20.81 15.45 -22.88
C LYS A 109 19.99 14.37 -23.59
N ILE A 110 20.32 14.03 -24.83
CA ILE A 110 19.66 12.92 -25.57
C ILE A 110 19.87 11.60 -24.84
N SER A 111 21.12 11.27 -24.49
CA SER A 111 21.46 10.04 -23.75
C SER A 111 20.76 9.94 -22.40
N ALA A 112 20.67 11.05 -21.68
CA ALA A 112 19.92 11.12 -20.42
C ALA A 112 18.41 10.88 -20.62
N GLY A 113 17.83 11.43 -21.70
CA GLY A 113 16.44 11.20 -22.09
C GLY A 113 16.14 9.73 -22.40
N VAL A 114 17.03 9.08 -23.17
CA VAL A 114 16.90 7.65 -23.51
C VAL A 114 16.95 6.78 -22.23
N LYS A 115 17.94 6.99 -21.36
CA LYS A 115 18.06 6.26 -20.09
C LYS A 115 16.82 6.45 -19.21
N ARG A 116 16.25 7.64 -19.23
CA ARG A 116 15.00 7.93 -18.50
C ARG A 116 13.83 7.12 -19.08
N LEU A 117 13.69 7.02 -20.40
CA LEU A 117 12.65 6.21 -21.03
C LEU A 117 12.83 4.71 -20.73
N GLU A 118 14.05 4.19 -20.76
CA GLU A 118 14.34 2.82 -20.35
C GLU A 118 13.95 2.53 -18.89
N SER A 119 14.23 3.47 -18.00
CA SER A 119 13.83 3.38 -16.61
C SER A 119 12.30 3.35 -16.44
N LEU A 120 11.58 4.21 -17.18
CA LEU A 120 10.11 4.24 -17.19
C LEU A 120 9.52 2.90 -17.66
N VAL A 121 10.00 2.37 -18.77
CA VAL A 121 9.55 1.06 -19.28
C VAL A 121 9.80 -0.03 -18.26
N SER A 122 10.97 -0.04 -17.61
CA SER A 122 11.32 -1.00 -16.58
C SER A 122 10.40 -0.89 -15.35
N GLN A 123 10.09 0.32 -14.91
CA GLN A 123 9.16 0.56 -13.78
C GLN A 123 7.74 0.08 -14.09
N VAL A 124 7.24 0.33 -15.32
CA VAL A 124 5.92 -0.17 -15.75
C VAL A 124 5.90 -1.70 -15.73
N LEU A 125 6.94 -2.35 -16.26
CA LEU A 125 7.06 -3.80 -16.24
C LEU A 125 7.10 -4.37 -14.82
N HIS A 126 7.88 -3.77 -13.94
CA HIS A 126 7.92 -4.18 -12.54
C HIS A 126 6.58 -4.00 -11.84
N PHE A 127 5.90 -2.90 -12.14
CA PHE A 127 4.59 -2.62 -11.56
C PHE A 127 3.51 -3.60 -12.04
N THR A 128 3.56 -4.07 -13.28
CA THR A 128 2.53 -4.95 -13.87
C THR A 128 2.73 -6.44 -13.54
N ARG A 129 3.92 -6.84 -13.09
CA ARG A 129 4.17 -8.23 -12.66
C ARG A 129 3.36 -8.56 -11.40
N GLU A 130 2.87 -9.78 -11.33
CA GLU A 130 2.28 -10.30 -10.11
C GLU A 130 3.34 -10.35 -9.01
N ILE A 131 3.06 -9.75 -7.86
CA ILE A 131 3.97 -9.77 -6.72
C ILE A 131 3.59 -10.98 -5.87
N ASN A 132 4.38 -12.04 -5.99
CA ASN A 132 4.33 -13.19 -5.10
C ASN A 132 5.54 -13.07 -4.17
N ALA A 133 5.33 -12.69 -2.91
CA ALA A 133 6.41 -12.51 -1.96
C ALA A 133 7.04 -13.87 -1.61
N ASN A 134 8.34 -14.00 -1.85
CA ASN A 134 9.13 -15.13 -1.37
C ASN A 134 9.61 -14.83 0.06
N VAL A 135 8.69 -15.01 1.03
CA VAL A 135 8.94 -14.71 2.43
C VAL A 135 9.96 -15.67 3.00
N GLN A 136 11.07 -15.14 3.48
CA GLN A 136 12.17 -15.88 4.11
C GLN A 136 12.73 -15.11 5.32
N GLU A 137 13.55 -15.77 6.13
CA GLU A 137 14.28 -15.08 7.19
C GLU A 137 15.33 -14.16 6.58
N MET A 138 15.29 -12.89 6.95
CA MET A 138 16.22 -11.85 6.49
C MET A 138 16.59 -10.90 7.64
N ASP A 139 17.69 -10.19 7.47
CA ASP A 139 18.04 -9.08 8.34
C ASP A 139 17.57 -7.76 7.71
N LEU A 140 16.66 -7.07 8.38
CA LEU A 140 16.11 -5.80 7.91
C LEU A 140 17.16 -4.69 7.89
N SER A 141 18.15 -4.72 8.80
CA SER A 141 19.23 -3.71 8.84
C SER A 141 20.04 -3.72 7.54
N ILE A 142 20.34 -4.91 7.01
CA ILE A 142 21.07 -5.07 5.74
C ILE A 142 20.25 -4.50 4.58
N ALA A 143 18.93 -4.76 4.54
CA ALA A 143 18.06 -4.24 3.49
C ALA A 143 17.97 -2.70 3.54
N VAL A 144 17.93 -2.11 4.75
CA VAL A 144 17.95 -0.65 4.93
C VAL A 144 19.28 -0.05 4.46
N GLU A 145 20.41 -0.61 4.86
CA GLU A 145 21.73 -0.14 4.45
C GLU A 145 21.89 -0.19 2.92
N GLN A 146 21.55 -1.30 2.29
CA GLN A 146 21.59 -1.45 0.83
C GLN A 146 20.69 -0.44 0.13
N ALA A 147 19.49 -0.20 0.63
CA ALA A 147 18.58 0.77 0.04
C ALA A 147 19.11 2.22 0.18
N VAL A 148 19.72 2.56 1.31
CA VAL A 148 20.39 3.86 1.53
C VAL A 148 21.56 4.03 0.56
N ASP A 149 22.39 3.01 0.38
CA ASP A 149 23.51 3.05 -0.56
C ASP A 149 23.02 3.24 -2.01
N LEU A 150 21.95 2.56 -2.41
CA LEU A 150 21.35 2.75 -3.73
C LEU A 150 20.73 4.15 -3.91
N ALA A 151 20.19 4.74 -2.85
CA ALA A 151 19.64 6.09 -2.83
C ALA A 151 20.70 7.19 -2.73
N ARG A 152 21.97 6.84 -2.42
CA ARG A 152 23.07 7.79 -2.14
C ARG A 152 23.20 8.88 -3.20
N GLY A 153 23.14 8.51 -4.49
CA GLY A 153 23.23 9.48 -5.57
C GLY A 153 22.12 10.56 -5.53
N ALA A 154 20.90 10.22 -5.11
CA ALA A 154 19.81 11.18 -4.96
C ALA A 154 19.95 12.02 -3.68
N ILE A 155 20.49 11.42 -2.62
CA ILE A 155 20.75 12.06 -1.31
C ILE A 155 21.86 13.10 -1.47
N ASP A 156 23.01 12.71 -2.06
CA ASP A 156 24.17 13.56 -2.23
C ASP A 156 23.93 14.72 -3.20
N ALA A 157 23.16 14.47 -4.29
CA ALA A 157 22.81 15.51 -5.27
C ALA A 157 22.02 16.68 -4.65
N ARG A 158 21.40 16.47 -3.49
CA ARG A 158 20.65 17.47 -2.72
C ARG A 158 21.27 17.80 -1.38
N GLU A 159 22.48 17.31 -1.12
CA GLU A 159 23.23 17.56 0.15
C GLU A 159 22.41 17.16 1.39
N LEU A 160 21.61 16.10 1.31
CA LEU A 160 20.71 15.70 2.39
C LEU A 160 21.47 14.96 3.49
N ASN A 161 21.07 15.20 4.74
CA ASN A 161 21.47 14.38 5.88
C ASN A 161 20.50 13.19 6.02
N CYS A 162 20.96 11.98 5.70
CA CYS A 162 20.19 10.75 5.89
C CYS A 162 20.60 10.07 7.19
N GLU A 163 19.70 10.08 8.18
CA GLU A 163 19.93 9.40 9.46
C GLU A 163 19.17 8.07 9.49
N VAL A 164 19.87 7.02 9.93
CA VAL A 164 19.31 5.69 10.15
C VAL A 164 19.31 5.40 11.65
N ASP A 165 18.14 5.11 12.20
CA ASP A 165 17.89 4.84 13.61
C ASP A 165 17.22 3.46 13.76
N GLY A 166 17.98 2.48 14.18
CA GLY A 166 17.52 1.10 14.35
C GLY A 166 18.59 0.19 14.95
N PRO A 167 18.23 -1.04 15.27
CA PRO A 167 19.20 -2.01 15.78
C PRO A 167 20.20 -2.41 14.69
N THR A 168 21.40 -2.81 15.11
CA THR A 168 22.46 -3.28 14.20
C THR A 168 22.08 -4.55 13.44
N THR A 169 21.18 -5.36 13.99
CA THR A 169 20.60 -6.55 13.36
C THR A 169 19.13 -6.67 13.76
N LEU A 170 18.25 -6.95 12.79
CA LEU A 170 16.84 -7.22 13.04
C LEU A 170 16.35 -8.35 12.13
N ALA A 171 16.33 -9.57 12.69
CA ALA A 171 15.81 -10.72 11.99
C ALA A 171 14.27 -10.64 11.86
N VAL A 172 13.79 -10.68 10.61
CA VAL A 172 12.37 -10.61 10.25
C VAL A 172 12.05 -11.63 9.18
N LYS A 173 10.76 -11.93 8.97
CA LYS A 173 10.27 -12.76 7.86
C LYS A 173 9.68 -11.87 6.79
N ALA A 174 10.36 -11.77 5.65
CA ALA A 174 9.90 -10.96 4.51
C ALA A 174 10.64 -11.38 3.23
N ASP A 175 10.26 -10.83 2.10
CA ASP A 175 11.02 -10.94 0.85
C ASP A 175 12.08 -9.81 0.79
N PRO A 176 13.39 -10.15 0.83
CA PRO A 176 14.46 -9.14 0.89
C PRO A 176 14.46 -8.19 -0.30
N MET A 177 14.16 -8.71 -1.51
CA MET A 177 14.17 -7.93 -2.73
C MET A 177 13.01 -6.93 -2.76
N LEU A 178 11.81 -7.37 -2.39
CA LEU A 178 10.62 -6.53 -2.36
C LEU A 178 10.71 -5.47 -1.26
N ILE A 179 11.16 -5.84 -0.07
CA ILE A 179 11.36 -4.87 1.03
C ILE A 179 12.43 -3.84 0.67
N GLY A 180 13.57 -4.27 0.12
CA GLY A 180 14.61 -3.36 -0.35
C GLY A 180 14.08 -2.38 -1.40
N GLN A 181 13.26 -2.84 -2.33
CA GLN A 181 12.63 -2.00 -3.34
C GLN A 181 11.64 -1.00 -2.73
N ALA A 182 10.84 -1.41 -1.75
CA ALA A 182 9.92 -0.51 -1.05
C ALA A 182 10.67 0.58 -0.32
N ILE A 183 11.73 0.24 0.41
CA ILE A 183 12.59 1.21 1.13
C ILE A 183 13.22 2.19 0.14
N LEU A 184 13.80 1.70 -0.95
CA LEU A 184 14.42 2.54 -1.97
C LEU A 184 13.42 3.53 -2.58
N ASN A 185 12.20 3.08 -2.92
CA ASN A 185 11.16 3.96 -3.44
C ASN A 185 10.76 5.06 -2.44
N LEU A 186 10.67 4.73 -1.15
CA LEU A 186 10.39 5.71 -0.10
C LEU A 186 11.56 6.70 0.05
N LEU A 187 12.80 6.24 0.03
CA LEU A 187 13.99 7.09 0.12
C LEU A 187 14.12 8.05 -1.06
N ILE A 188 13.90 7.58 -2.29
CA ILE A 188 13.91 8.44 -3.49
C ILE A 188 12.79 9.49 -3.40
N ASN A 189 11.59 9.11 -2.95
CA ASN A 189 10.49 10.05 -2.76
C ASN A 189 10.81 11.08 -1.68
N ALA A 190 11.41 10.67 -0.57
CA ALA A 190 11.85 11.54 0.52
C ALA A 190 12.96 12.52 0.05
N ALA A 191 13.94 12.01 -0.70
CA ALA A 191 15.02 12.85 -1.26
C ALA A 191 14.46 13.89 -2.22
N ASP A 192 13.48 13.51 -3.06
CA ASP A 192 12.84 14.44 -3.99
C ASP A 192 12.02 15.54 -3.28
N ALA A 193 11.36 15.21 -2.17
CA ALA A 193 10.50 16.13 -1.45
C ALA A 193 11.27 17.06 -0.51
N THR A 194 12.42 16.62 -0.02
CA THR A 194 13.22 17.36 0.96
C THR A 194 13.98 18.50 0.30
N PRO A 195 13.96 19.75 0.85
CA PRO A 195 14.83 20.83 0.39
C PRO A 195 16.31 20.49 0.51
N THR A 196 17.13 21.10 -0.34
CA THR A 196 18.59 20.95 -0.30
C THR A 196 19.15 21.26 1.09
N GLY A 197 20.06 20.42 1.61
CA GLY A 197 20.59 20.51 2.96
C GLY A 197 19.65 20.01 4.06
N GLY A 198 18.47 19.50 3.68
CA GLY A 198 17.48 18.98 4.63
C GLY A 198 17.81 17.58 5.17
N LYS A 199 16.88 17.02 5.94
CA LYS A 199 17.07 15.75 6.65
C LYS A 199 16.03 14.72 6.21
N VAL A 200 16.48 13.48 6.00
CA VAL A 200 15.66 12.28 5.84
C VAL A 200 15.97 11.33 7.00
N LEU A 201 14.95 10.80 7.65
CA LEU A 201 15.07 9.86 8.75
C LEU A 201 14.50 8.51 8.33
N VAL A 202 15.30 7.46 8.51
CA VAL A 202 14.86 6.06 8.42
C VAL A 202 14.91 5.46 9.82
N ARG A 203 13.78 4.97 10.30
CA ARG A 203 13.72 4.29 11.61
C ARG A 203 13.10 2.91 11.44
N PHE A 204 13.67 1.91 12.10
CA PHE A 204 13.09 0.57 12.10
C PHE A 204 13.31 -0.13 13.45
N HIS A 205 12.33 -0.93 13.85
CA HIS A 205 12.36 -1.68 15.10
C HIS A 205 11.39 -2.87 15.06
N ALA A 206 11.64 -3.85 15.93
CA ALA A 206 10.66 -4.91 16.16
C ALA A 206 9.51 -4.36 17.00
N ALA A 207 8.30 -4.77 16.67
CA ALA A 207 7.11 -4.54 17.48
C ALA A 207 6.40 -5.88 17.71
N ALA A 208 5.68 -6.01 18.83
CA ALA A 208 4.76 -7.11 19.04
C ALA A 208 3.35 -6.60 18.66
N ASP A 209 2.63 -7.39 17.88
CA ASP A 209 1.20 -7.15 17.75
C ASP A 209 0.48 -7.56 19.04
N GLY A 210 -0.80 -7.20 19.17
CA GLY A 210 -1.63 -7.57 20.33
C GLY A 210 -1.82 -9.09 20.48
N SER A 211 -1.44 -9.92 19.49
CA SER A 211 -1.47 -11.39 19.50
C SER A 211 -0.12 -12.01 19.93
N GLY A 212 0.94 -11.21 20.10
CA GLY A 212 2.29 -11.67 20.41
C GLY A 212 3.10 -12.10 19.19
N ALA A 213 2.59 -11.95 17.96
CA ALA A 213 3.35 -12.16 16.76
C ALA A 213 4.38 -11.03 16.59
N ARG A 214 5.60 -11.40 16.13
CA ARG A 214 6.66 -10.42 15.88
C ARG A 214 6.37 -9.70 14.58
N GLN A 215 6.10 -8.42 14.68
CA GLN A 215 6.03 -7.50 13.55
C GLN A 215 7.26 -6.60 13.54
N PHE A 216 7.57 -6.03 12.39
CA PHE A 216 8.53 -4.92 12.32
C PHE A 216 7.83 -3.66 11.83
N HIS A 217 8.30 -2.54 12.35
CA HIS A 217 7.92 -1.22 11.91
C HIS A 217 9.10 -0.58 11.19
N LEU A 218 8.83 -0.04 10.01
CA LEU A 218 9.78 0.74 9.23
C LEU A 218 9.17 2.11 8.95
N VAL A 219 9.88 3.15 9.30
CA VAL A 219 9.46 4.55 9.10
C VAL A 219 10.48 5.24 8.19
N VAL A 220 9.99 5.91 7.15
CA VAL A 220 10.75 6.87 6.37
C VAL A 220 10.07 8.22 6.49
N GLN A 221 10.80 9.23 6.97
CA GLN A 221 10.28 10.57 7.19
C GLN A 221 11.16 11.59 6.49
N ASP A 222 10.54 12.47 5.72
CA ASP A 222 11.19 13.62 5.09
C ASP A 222 10.93 14.93 5.84
N ARG A 223 11.56 16.01 5.39
CA ARG A 223 11.37 17.39 5.86
C ARG A 223 10.89 18.30 4.72
N GLY A 224 10.12 17.74 3.81
CA GLY A 224 9.51 18.47 2.70
C GLY A 224 8.24 19.23 3.11
N PRO A 225 7.42 19.63 2.12
CA PRO A 225 6.17 20.36 2.36
C PRO A 225 5.05 19.51 2.94
N GLY A 226 5.24 18.18 3.07
CA GLY A 226 4.19 17.23 3.42
C GLY A 226 3.24 16.92 2.25
N ILE A 227 2.18 16.19 2.53
CA ILE A 227 1.20 15.75 1.54
C ILE A 227 -0.14 16.42 1.84
N PRO A 228 -0.71 17.21 0.91
CA PRO A 228 -2.02 17.82 1.10
C PRO A 228 -3.11 16.76 1.38
N ALA A 229 -4.00 17.05 2.32
CA ALA A 229 -5.10 16.13 2.70
C ALA A 229 -5.99 15.73 1.50
N THR A 230 -6.14 16.64 0.53
CA THR A 230 -6.96 16.42 -0.68
C THR A 230 -6.46 15.34 -1.61
N ILE A 231 -5.20 14.90 -1.46
CA ILE A 231 -4.58 13.88 -2.32
C ILE A 231 -4.14 12.63 -1.56
N LEU A 232 -4.23 12.60 -0.22
CA LEU A 232 -3.77 11.47 0.60
C LEU A 232 -4.37 10.13 0.15
N ASP A 233 -5.65 10.08 -0.18
CA ASP A 233 -6.33 8.86 -0.65
C ASP A 233 -5.88 8.40 -2.04
N ARG A 234 -5.13 9.24 -2.76
CA ARG A 234 -4.75 9.00 -4.15
C ARG A 234 -3.27 8.76 -4.36
N ILE A 235 -2.42 9.01 -3.35
CA ILE A 235 -0.95 8.91 -3.50
C ILE A 235 -0.45 7.50 -3.84
N PHE A 236 -1.23 6.47 -3.50
CA PHE A 236 -0.94 5.08 -3.82
C PHE A 236 -1.56 4.62 -5.14
N ASN A 237 -2.35 5.49 -5.82
CA ASN A 237 -2.89 5.14 -7.12
C ASN A 237 -1.77 5.12 -8.16
N PRO A 238 -1.72 4.09 -9.02
CA PRO A 238 -0.76 4.03 -10.11
C PRO A 238 -0.84 5.27 -11.01
N PHE A 239 0.31 5.74 -11.46
CA PHE A 239 0.47 6.92 -12.33
C PHE A 239 0.03 8.25 -11.70
N PHE A 240 -0.37 8.27 -10.45
CA PHE A 240 -0.65 9.52 -9.75
C PHE A 240 0.66 10.19 -9.31
N THR A 241 0.89 11.40 -9.76
CA THR A 241 2.07 12.19 -9.41
C THR A 241 1.74 13.68 -9.41
N THR A 242 2.39 14.40 -8.51
CA THR A 242 2.40 15.88 -8.47
C THR A 242 3.71 16.45 -9.01
N LYS A 243 4.64 15.59 -9.45
CA LYS A 243 5.96 15.97 -9.96
C LYS A 243 5.97 15.94 -11.49
N ASP A 244 6.52 16.95 -12.15
CA ASP A 244 6.64 17.02 -13.61
C ASP A 244 7.43 15.87 -14.22
N THR A 245 8.35 15.30 -13.44
CA THR A 245 9.25 14.21 -13.88
C THR A 245 8.97 12.87 -13.22
N GLY A 246 7.95 12.80 -12.37
CA GLY A 246 7.58 11.59 -11.64
C GLY A 246 6.76 10.62 -12.49
N THR A 247 6.95 9.32 -12.30
CA THR A 247 6.17 8.26 -12.97
C THR A 247 4.86 7.96 -12.27
N GLY A 248 4.73 8.35 -10.99
CA GLY A 248 3.59 8.00 -10.14
C GLY A 248 3.49 6.50 -9.80
N LEU A 249 4.56 5.72 -10.01
CA LEU A 249 4.57 4.28 -9.73
C LEU A 249 5.25 3.92 -8.40
N GLY A 250 6.15 4.77 -7.88
CA GLY A 250 6.96 4.44 -6.71
C GLY A 250 6.12 4.09 -5.47
N LEU A 251 5.17 4.95 -5.09
CA LEU A 251 4.30 4.69 -3.95
C LEU A 251 3.29 3.55 -4.19
N ALA A 252 2.83 3.38 -5.43
CA ALA A 252 1.99 2.25 -5.80
C ALA A 252 2.73 0.91 -5.66
N ILE A 253 4.03 0.86 -5.98
CA ILE A 253 4.89 -0.31 -5.75
C ILE A 253 5.04 -0.57 -4.25
N VAL A 254 5.30 0.47 -3.43
CA VAL A 254 5.39 0.33 -1.98
C VAL A 254 4.11 -0.30 -1.40
N HIS A 255 2.94 0.23 -1.78
CA HIS A 255 1.66 -0.30 -1.32
C HIS A 255 1.48 -1.78 -1.68
N ARG A 256 1.76 -2.16 -2.93
CA ARG A 256 1.67 -3.56 -3.37
C ARG A 256 2.66 -4.50 -2.66
N VAL A 257 3.86 -4.03 -2.38
CA VAL A 257 4.84 -4.81 -1.60
C VAL A 257 4.33 -5.05 -0.19
N VAL A 258 3.78 -4.01 0.45
CA VAL A 258 3.22 -4.13 1.80
C VAL A 258 2.01 -5.07 1.82
N GLU A 259 1.09 -4.95 0.85
CA GLU A 259 -0.05 -5.88 0.68
C GLU A 259 0.40 -7.33 0.47
N ALA A 260 1.46 -7.56 -0.31
CA ALA A 260 2.00 -8.91 -0.56
C ALA A 260 2.63 -9.57 0.68
N HIS A 261 2.87 -8.78 1.72
CA HIS A 261 3.35 -9.24 3.02
C HIS A 261 2.26 -9.18 4.11
N ASP A 262 0.97 -9.04 3.73
CA ASP A 262 -0.17 -8.88 4.65
C ASP A 262 0.03 -7.73 5.66
N GLY A 263 0.82 -6.73 5.27
CA GLY A 263 1.18 -5.58 6.08
C GLY A 263 0.24 -4.38 5.89
N THR A 264 0.56 -3.31 6.59
CA THR A 264 -0.14 -2.02 6.47
C THR A 264 0.85 -0.88 6.26
N ILE A 265 0.45 0.13 5.48
CA ILE A 265 1.19 1.38 5.32
C ILE A 265 0.33 2.55 5.76
N VAL A 266 0.87 3.38 6.63
CA VAL A 266 0.23 4.60 7.14
C VAL A 266 1.05 5.81 6.73
N VAL A 267 0.37 6.88 6.33
CA VAL A 267 1.01 8.15 5.94
C VAL A 267 0.47 9.27 6.81
N THR A 268 1.38 10.05 7.37
CA THR A 268 1.05 11.20 8.21
C THR A 268 1.95 12.39 7.88
N ASN A 269 1.46 13.59 8.14
CA ASN A 269 2.28 14.80 8.14
C ASN A 269 2.61 15.17 9.59
N PRO A 270 3.85 14.98 10.03
CA PRO A 270 4.23 15.33 11.40
C PRO A 270 4.21 16.85 11.62
N PRO A 271 3.98 17.30 12.89
CA PRO A 271 3.90 18.74 13.20
C PRO A 271 5.15 19.54 12.83
N GLU A 272 6.30 18.89 12.84
CA GLU A 272 7.58 19.47 12.47
C GLU A 272 7.82 19.59 10.97
N GLY A 273 6.82 19.26 10.15
CA GLY A 273 6.82 19.32 8.69
C GLY A 273 7.29 18.03 8.00
N GLY A 274 7.05 17.94 6.71
CA GLY A 274 7.36 16.79 5.88
C GLY A 274 6.25 15.73 5.86
N ALA A 275 6.55 14.58 5.25
CA ALA A 275 5.71 13.41 5.25
C ALA A 275 6.42 12.24 5.97
N ARG A 276 5.64 11.43 6.66
CA ARG A 276 6.08 10.22 7.34
C ARG A 276 5.30 9.04 6.81
N PHE A 277 6.02 8.09 6.25
CA PHE A 277 5.51 6.79 5.81
C PHE A 277 5.91 5.74 6.84
N GLU A 278 4.94 5.00 7.34
CA GLU A 278 5.14 3.93 8.32
C GLU A 278 4.60 2.62 7.76
N ILE A 279 5.48 1.64 7.59
CA ILE A 279 5.18 0.28 7.16
C ILE A 279 5.19 -0.62 8.39
N ARG A 280 4.20 -1.51 8.49
CA ARG A 280 4.06 -2.54 9.52
C ARG A 280 3.84 -3.89 8.84
N ILE A 281 4.71 -4.83 9.07
CA ILE A 281 4.68 -6.20 8.54
C ILE A 281 5.03 -7.18 9.66
#